data_97eb466a3fb41bab0cb2b9775625d93e
#
_entry.id   97eb466a3fb41bab0cb2b9775625d93e
#
_cell.length_a   1.000
_cell.length_b   1.000
_cell.length_c   1.000
_cell.angle_alpha   90.00
_cell.angle_beta   90.00
_cell.angle_gamma   90.00
#
_symmetry.space_group_name_H-M   'P 1'
#
loop_
_entity.id
_entity.type
_entity.pdbx_description
1 polymer ?
#
loop_
_entity_poly.entity_id
_entity_poly.type
_entity_poly.pdbx_seq_one_letter_code
_entity_poly.pdbx_strand_id
1 'polypeptide(L)'
;MNNETPVSPHVQPEADEFRDQLPSDLNAVEHVGVHQFPDNSRRKVPGTIYLVAGSIFIALTLIIGESGPFINQGMISGGVILVMFGLLCITSGWKMTVDEQQALTLAGAAVGFPVGHASAQQVWKGLRSRPTWRVLCYSDEDPPSRRGLVLVDAVNGKVLEQLTQDSLDEWASESA
;
A
#
# COMPACT_ATOMS: atom_id res chain seq x y z
N MET A 1 -59.59 9.72 -59.49
CA MET A 1 -58.23 9.15 -59.78
C MET A 1 -57.26 9.85 -58.85
N ASN A 2 -57.13 9.36 -57.64
CA ASN A 2 -56.22 9.89 -56.63
C ASN A 2 -55.00 9.01 -56.58
N ASN A 3 -53.86 9.56 -56.99
CA ASN A 3 -52.57 8.92 -56.94
C ASN A 3 -51.94 9.21 -55.58
N GLU A 4 -52.08 8.30 -54.63
CA GLU A 4 -51.36 8.32 -53.38
C GLU A 4 -50.02 7.60 -53.59
N THR A 5 -48.93 8.34 -53.56
CA THR A 5 -47.57 7.83 -53.50
C THR A 5 -47.31 7.28 -52.10
N PRO A 6 -46.79 6.04 -51.93
CA PRO A 6 -46.47 5.52 -50.63
C PRO A 6 -45.20 6.20 -50.13
N VAL A 7 -45.34 6.81 -48.94
CA VAL A 7 -44.25 7.36 -48.14
C VAL A 7 -43.41 6.19 -47.62
N SER A 8 -42.14 6.12 -48.04
CA SER A 8 -41.17 5.17 -47.52
C SER A 8 -40.93 5.44 -46.02
N PRO A 9 -40.87 4.43 -45.18
CA PRO A 9 -40.48 4.61 -43.77
C PRO A 9 -39.03 5.09 -43.69
N HIS A 10 -38.85 6.24 -43.09
CA HIS A 10 -37.54 6.71 -42.65
C HIS A 10 -36.96 5.66 -41.70
N VAL A 11 -36.01 4.87 -42.19
CA VAL A 11 -35.08 4.13 -41.35
C VAL A 11 -34.18 5.18 -40.69
N GLN A 12 -34.46 5.47 -39.44
CA GLN A 12 -33.49 6.16 -38.60
C GLN A 12 -32.26 5.25 -38.51
N PRO A 13 -31.04 5.73 -38.79
CA PRO A 13 -29.85 4.97 -38.43
C PRO A 13 -29.86 4.83 -36.90
N GLU A 14 -30.00 3.59 -36.42
CA GLU A 14 -29.63 3.24 -35.05
C GLU A 14 -28.27 3.89 -34.80
N ALA A 15 -28.26 4.85 -33.90
CA ALA A 15 -27.02 5.32 -33.32
C ALA A 15 -26.42 4.09 -32.64
N ASP A 16 -25.52 3.44 -33.34
CA ASP A 16 -24.62 2.45 -32.80
C ASP A 16 -23.96 3.15 -31.63
N GLU A 17 -24.50 2.89 -30.45
CA GLU A 17 -23.97 3.38 -29.18
C GLU A 17 -22.57 2.79 -29.11
N PHE A 18 -21.61 3.60 -29.49
CA PHE A 18 -20.19 3.25 -29.50
C PHE A 18 -19.82 2.98 -28.04
N ARG A 19 -20.19 1.81 -27.58
CA ARG A 19 -19.73 1.28 -26.31
C ARG A 19 -18.26 1.01 -26.49
N ASP A 20 -17.48 1.89 -25.91
CA ASP A 20 -16.03 1.72 -25.77
C ASP A 20 -15.81 0.49 -24.88
N GLN A 21 -15.87 -0.70 -25.53
CA GLN A 21 -15.60 -1.97 -24.88
C GLN A 21 -14.10 -2.20 -25.00
N LEU A 22 -13.42 -2.25 -23.86
CA LEU A 22 -12.03 -2.71 -23.84
C LEU A 22 -11.96 -4.08 -24.55
N PRO A 23 -10.97 -4.29 -25.43
CA PRO A 23 -10.68 -5.60 -25.97
C PRO A 23 -10.58 -6.63 -24.84
N SER A 24 -11.09 -7.85 -25.06
CA SER A 24 -11.16 -8.88 -24.02
C SER A 24 -9.79 -9.27 -23.46
N ASP A 25 -8.73 -9.10 -24.23
CA ASP A 25 -7.34 -9.32 -23.81
C ASP A 25 -6.80 -8.22 -22.86
N LEU A 26 -7.46 -7.06 -22.80
CA LEU A 26 -7.16 -5.98 -21.88
C LEU A 26 -8.10 -5.95 -20.68
N ASN A 27 -8.99 -6.93 -20.55
CA ASN A 27 -9.90 -7.00 -19.42
C ASN A 27 -9.12 -7.36 -18.14
N ALA A 28 -8.75 -6.32 -17.39
CA ALA A 28 -7.93 -6.43 -16.16
C ALA A 28 -8.57 -7.37 -15.11
N VAL A 29 -9.88 -7.55 -15.14
CA VAL A 29 -10.61 -8.40 -14.19
C VAL A 29 -10.30 -9.89 -14.38
N GLU A 30 -9.97 -10.32 -15.60
CA GLU A 30 -9.62 -11.71 -15.88
C GLU A 30 -8.17 -12.08 -15.56
N HIS A 31 -7.25 -11.09 -15.60
CA HIS A 31 -5.81 -11.32 -15.49
C HIS A 31 -5.19 -10.80 -14.20
N VAL A 32 -5.86 -9.89 -13.51
CA VAL A 32 -5.37 -9.32 -12.25
C VAL A 32 -6.29 -9.80 -11.14
N GLY A 33 -5.83 -10.81 -10.39
CA GLY A 33 -6.47 -11.19 -9.13
C GLY A 33 -6.59 -9.99 -8.19
N VAL A 34 -7.34 -10.13 -7.11
CA VAL A 34 -7.49 -9.08 -6.08
C VAL A 34 -6.11 -8.51 -5.77
N HIS A 35 -5.94 -7.20 -6.00
CA HIS A 35 -4.67 -6.52 -5.76
C HIS A 35 -4.28 -6.65 -4.30
N GLN A 36 -3.19 -7.36 -4.03
CA GLN A 36 -2.62 -7.48 -2.70
C GLN A 36 -1.46 -6.49 -2.56
N PHE A 37 -1.60 -5.58 -1.63
CA PHE A 37 -0.51 -4.69 -1.28
C PHE A 37 0.64 -5.48 -0.65
N PRO A 38 1.90 -5.23 -1.04
CA PRO A 38 3.04 -5.96 -0.52
C PRO A 38 3.27 -5.65 0.96
N ASP A 39 3.52 -6.70 1.74
CA ASP A 39 3.93 -6.57 3.14
C ASP A 39 5.38 -7.07 3.35
N ASN A 40 5.91 -6.79 4.54
CA ASN A 40 7.26 -7.19 4.92
C ASN A 40 7.33 -8.56 5.61
N SER A 41 6.22 -9.32 5.68
CA SER A 41 6.16 -10.59 6.43
C SER A 41 7.18 -11.61 5.93
N ARG A 42 7.49 -11.60 4.63
CA ARG A 42 8.47 -12.51 4.01
C ARG A 42 9.91 -12.32 4.52
N ARG A 43 10.23 -11.18 5.14
CA ARG A 43 11.55 -10.94 5.75
C ARG A 43 11.86 -11.89 6.91
N LYS A 44 10.86 -12.52 7.50
CA LYS A 44 11.06 -13.54 8.54
C LYS A 44 11.81 -14.77 8.03
N VAL A 45 11.59 -15.16 6.78
CA VAL A 45 12.24 -16.35 6.19
C VAL A 45 13.76 -16.17 6.10
N PRO A 46 14.33 -15.18 5.39
CA PRO A 46 15.77 -14.97 5.41
C PRO A 46 16.27 -14.64 6.82
N GLY A 47 15.48 -13.96 7.65
CA GLY A 47 15.85 -13.68 9.03
C GLY A 47 16.12 -14.92 9.86
N THR A 48 15.28 -15.96 9.75
CA THR A 48 15.49 -17.25 10.44
C THR A 48 16.72 -17.97 9.89
N ILE A 49 16.95 -17.94 8.58
CA ILE A 49 18.13 -18.55 7.96
C ILE A 49 19.42 -17.90 8.51
N TYR A 50 19.50 -16.57 8.54
CA TYR A 50 20.66 -15.86 9.08
C TYR A 50 20.88 -16.13 10.56
N LEU A 51 19.80 -16.19 11.34
CA LEU A 51 19.89 -16.49 12.77
C LEU A 51 20.42 -17.90 13.02
N VAL A 52 19.91 -18.89 12.30
CA VAL A 52 20.38 -20.29 12.42
C VAL A 52 21.83 -20.41 11.96
N ALA A 53 22.19 -19.88 10.78
CA ALA A 53 23.55 -19.94 10.27
C ALA A 53 24.55 -19.23 11.20
N GLY A 54 24.21 -18.04 11.69
CA GLY A 54 25.05 -17.32 12.64
C GLY A 54 25.23 -18.06 13.97
N SER A 55 24.17 -18.67 14.49
CA SER A 55 24.23 -19.49 15.70
C SER A 55 25.12 -20.72 15.50
N ILE A 56 25.05 -21.37 14.34
CA ILE A 56 25.91 -22.50 14.01
C ILE A 56 27.38 -22.07 13.96
N PHE A 57 27.70 -20.93 13.32
CA PHE A 57 29.07 -20.41 13.26
C PHE A 57 29.65 -20.15 14.65
N ILE A 58 28.86 -19.52 15.52
CA ILE A 58 29.28 -19.28 16.90
C ILE A 58 29.49 -20.59 17.64
N ALA A 59 28.52 -21.52 17.56
CA ALA A 59 28.59 -22.81 18.26
C ALA A 59 29.78 -23.65 17.80
N LEU A 60 30.06 -23.76 16.50
CA LEU A 60 31.19 -24.50 15.96
C LEU A 60 32.52 -23.96 16.52
N THR A 61 32.67 -22.63 16.54
CA THR A 61 33.89 -22.03 17.06
C THR A 61 34.10 -22.27 18.54
N LEU A 62 32.97 -22.22 19.32
CA LEU A 62 33.04 -22.48 20.77
C LEU A 62 33.31 -23.95 21.12
N ILE A 63 32.80 -24.91 20.31
CA ILE A 63 32.95 -26.34 20.55
C ILE A 63 34.31 -26.86 20.06
N ILE A 64 34.73 -26.47 18.87
CA ILE A 64 35.94 -27.00 18.20
C ILE A 64 37.18 -26.20 18.61
N GLY A 65 36.98 -24.95 19.00
CA GLY A 65 38.06 -24.00 19.26
C GLY A 65 38.76 -23.52 18.00
N GLU A 66 39.77 -22.67 18.14
CA GLU A 66 40.52 -22.04 17.03
C GLU A 66 41.57 -23.01 16.42
N SER A 67 41.16 -24.23 16.10
CA SER A 67 42.11 -25.31 15.74
C SER A 67 42.40 -25.44 14.25
N GLY A 68 41.92 -24.54 13.41
CA GLY A 68 42.07 -24.67 11.97
C GLY A 68 42.03 -23.38 11.17
N PRO A 69 42.42 -23.40 9.90
CA PRO A 69 42.45 -22.22 9.04
C PRO A 69 41.05 -21.64 8.77
N PHE A 70 40.01 -22.42 8.94
CA PHE A 70 38.64 -22.01 8.71
C PHE A 70 37.90 -21.62 9.98
N ILE A 71 38.32 -22.13 11.16
CA ILE A 71 37.66 -21.86 12.44
C ILE A 71 38.56 -20.90 13.23
N ASN A 72 38.19 -19.62 13.22
CA ASN A 72 38.92 -18.54 13.86
C ASN A 72 37.97 -17.48 14.43
N GLN A 73 38.53 -16.46 15.09
CA GLN A 73 37.74 -15.36 15.68
C GLN A 73 36.88 -14.60 14.66
N GLY A 74 37.28 -14.57 13.37
CA GLY A 74 36.49 -14.01 12.29
C GLY A 74 35.13 -14.72 12.10
N MET A 75 35.11 -16.03 12.37
CA MET A 75 33.86 -16.82 12.29
C MET A 75 32.87 -16.45 13.39
N ILE A 76 33.37 -16.17 14.62
CA ILE A 76 32.51 -15.64 15.70
C ILE A 76 31.94 -14.28 15.31
N SER A 77 32.80 -13.36 14.85
CA SER A 77 32.39 -12.02 14.45
C SER A 77 31.36 -12.06 13.32
N GLY A 78 31.57 -12.89 12.29
CA GLY A 78 30.63 -13.12 11.21
C GLY A 78 29.31 -13.71 11.71
N GLY A 79 29.40 -14.69 12.64
CA GLY A 79 28.23 -15.29 13.27
C GLY A 79 27.38 -14.27 14.05
N VAL A 80 28.03 -13.42 14.84
CA VAL A 80 27.33 -12.33 15.58
C VAL A 80 26.64 -11.36 14.62
N ILE A 81 27.31 -10.94 13.54
CA ILE A 81 26.72 -10.06 12.53
C ILE A 81 25.48 -10.71 11.89
N LEU A 82 25.56 -12.00 11.53
CA LEU A 82 24.44 -12.74 10.95
C LEU A 82 23.26 -12.83 11.94
N VAL A 83 23.53 -13.12 13.21
CA VAL A 83 22.49 -13.16 14.26
C VAL A 83 21.82 -11.81 14.41
N MET A 84 22.59 -10.73 14.49
CA MET A 84 22.04 -9.37 14.59
C MET A 84 21.19 -9.01 13.38
N PHE A 85 21.66 -9.33 12.18
CA PHE A 85 20.92 -9.07 10.95
C PHE A 85 19.67 -9.94 10.86
N GLY A 86 19.75 -11.20 11.28
CA GLY A 86 18.60 -12.11 11.38
C GLY A 86 17.52 -11.57 12.31
N LEU A 87 17.91 -11.10 13.50
CA LEU A 87 16.99 -10.47 14.45
C LEU A 87 16.36 -9.20 13.88
N LEU A 88 17.13 -8.37 13.17
CA LEU A 88 16.60 -7.18 12.51
C LEU A 88 15.54 -7.55 11.46
N CYS A 89 15.81 -8.57 10.63
CA CYS A 89 14.86 -9.04 9.62
C CYS A 89 13.58 -9.59 10.25
N ILE A 90 13.68 -10.40 11.31
CA ILE A 90 12.52 -10.99 12.02
C ILE A 90 11.68 -9.89 12.66
N THR A 91 12.31 -8.95 13.36
CA THR A 91 11.61 -7.85 14.04
C THR A 91 11.03 -6.80 13.09
N SER A 92 11.49 -6.77 11.84
CA SER A 92 10.97 -5.90 10.77
C SER A 92 9.99 -6.62 9.84
N GLY A 93 9.68 -7.88 10.10
CA GLY A 93 8.74 -8.69 9.33
C GLY A 93 7.30 -8.45 9.77
N TRP A 94 6.69 -7.35 9.33
CA TRP A 94 5.31 -6.98 9.62
C TRP A 94 4.34 -7.65 8.66
N LYS A 95 3.24 -8.20 9.19
CA LYS A 95 2.10 -8.66 8.40
C LYS A 95 1.03 -7.58 8.45
N MET A 96 0.54 -7.17 7.29
CA MET A 96 -0.60 -6.26 7.19
C MET A 96 -1.89 -7.01 7.53
N THR A 97 -2.74 -6.41 8.35
CA THR A 97 -4.08 -6.91 8.69
C THR A 97 -5.18 -5.94 8.29
N VAL A 98 -4.83 -4.70 8.04
CA VAL A 98 -5.74 -3.63 7.62
C VAL A 98 -5.56 -3.42 6.13
N ASP A 99 -6.62 -3.64 5.36
CA ASP A 99 -6.67 -3.38 3.93
C ASP A 99 -6.96 -1.90 3.63
N GLU A 100 -6.95 -1.54 2.34
CA GLU A 100 -7.19 -0.19 1.88
C GLU A 100 -8.59 0.32 2.28
N GLN A 101 -9.63 -0.49 2.13
CA GLN A 101 -11.00 -0.09 2.43
C GLN A 101 -11.21 0.16 3.93
N GLN A 102 -10.63 -0.69 4.77
CA GLN A 102 -10.63 -0.51 6.21
C GLN A 102 -9.88 0.76 6.60
N ALA A 103 -8.72 1.03 5.96
CA ALA A 103 -7.95 2.25 6.21
C ALA A 103 -8.72 3.51 5.84
N LEU A 104 -9.42 3.51 4.68
CA LEU A 104 -10.30 4.60 4.26
C LEU A 104 -11.44 4.85 5.26
N THR A 105 -12.07 3.77 5.75
CA THR A 105 -13.14 3.86 6.74
C THR A 105 -12.64 4.44 8.06
N LEU A 106 -11.50 3.95 8.55
CA LEU A 106 -10.89 4.44 9.78
C LEU A 106 -10.47 5.92 9.68
N ALA A 107 -9.92 6.30 8.54
CA ALA A 107 -9.51 7.68 8.29
C ALA A 107 -10.73 8.62 8.18
N GLY A 108 -11.79 8.20 7.48
CA GLY A 108 -13.03 8.97 7.37
C GLY A 108 -13.69 9.21 8.73
N ALA A 109 -13.66 8.20 9.62
CA ALA A 109 -14.16 8.35 10.98
C ALA A 109 -13.28 9.29 11.84
N ALA A 110 -11.97 9.34 11.56
CA ALA A 110 -11.02 10.13 12.34
C ALA A 110 -11.02 11.59 11.92
N VAL A 111 -11.19 11.92 10.64
CA VAL A 111 -10.94 13.26 10.09
C VAL A 111 -11.89 14.35 10.60
N GLY A 112 -13.09 13.97 11.08
CA GLY A 112 -14.00 14.88 11.77
C GLY A 112 -14.85 15.79 10.86
N PHE A 113 -14.89 15.56 9.55
CA PHE A 113 -15.77 16.23 8.60
C PHE A 113 -16.33 15.22 7.57
N PRO A 114 -17.47 15.53 6.91
CA PRO A 114 -18.00 14.70 5.83
C PRO A 114 -16.99 14.57 4.70
N VAL A 115 -16.69 13.33 4.28
CA VAL A 115 -15.69 13.04 3.26
C VAL A 115 -16.38 12.74 1.94
N GLY A 116 -16.16 13.59 0.93
CA GLY A 116 -16.63 13.36 -0.44
C GLY A 116 -15.65 12.50 -1.24
N HIS A 117 -14.36 12.78 -1.11
CA HIS A 117 -13.29 12.05 -1.80
C HIS A 117 -12.20 11.64 -0.82
N ALA A 118 -11.72 10.40 -0.96
CA ALA A 118 -10.55 9.93 -0.21
C ALA A 118 -9.68 9.04 -1.07
N SER A 119 -8.36 9.10 -0.82
CA SER A 119 -7.38 8.22 -1.46
C SER A 119 -6.42 7.67 -0.43
N ALA A 120 -6.08 6.39 -0.54
CA ALA A 120 -5.15 5.72 0.34
C ALA A 120 -3.87 5.35 -0.40
N GLN A 121 -2.73 5.57 0.24
CA GLN A 121 -1.43 5.20 -0.25
C GLN A 121 -0.67 4.42 0.82
N GLN A 122 -0.10 3.28 0.45
CA GLN A 122 0.78 2.54 1.34
C GLN A 122 2.13 3.24 1.45
N VAL A 123 2.58 3.47 2.68
CA VAL A 123 3.90 4.05 2.99
C VAL A 123 4.58 3.23 4.09
N TRP A 124 5.91 3.37 4.19
CA TRP A 124 6.71 2.68 5.18
C TRP A 124 7.21 3.67 6.23
N LYS A 125 6.93 3.40 7.51
CA LYS A 125 7.30 4.32 8.61
C LYS A 125 8.38 3.72 9.50
N GLY A 126 9.40 4.53 9.80
CA GLY A 126 10.46 4.22 10.74
C GLY A 126 11.51 3.21 10.25
N LEU A 127 12.54 2.99 11.07
CA LEU A 127 13.71 2.15 10.78
C LEU A 127 13.34 0.68 10.48
N ARG A 128 12.26 0.18 11.09
CA ARG A 128 11.76 -1.18 10.88
C ARG A 128 10.82 -1.31 9.70
N SER A 129 10.66 -0.25 8.87
CA SER A 129 9.77 -0.25 7.70
C SER A 129 8.37 -0.79 8.04
N ARG A 130 7.71 -0.18 9.04
CA ARG A 130 6.36 -0.57 9.43
C ARG A 130 5.36 -0.09 8.38
N PRO A 131 4.51 -0.97 7.80
CA PRO A 131 3.55 -0.56 6.80
C PRO A 131 2.48 0.33 7.45
N THR A 132 2.17 1.43 6.77
CA THR A 132 1.24 2.45 7.24
C THR A 132 0.43 2.95 6.05
N TRP A 133 -0.85 3.15 6.22
CA TRP A 133 -1.70 3.80 5.25
C TRP A 133 -1.65 5.31 5.45
N ARG A 134 -1.32 6.02 4.39
CA ARG A 134 -1.47 7.47 4.30
C ARG A 134 -2.73 7.77 3.53
N VAL A 135 -3.74 8.28 4.21
CA VAL A 135 -5.05 8.57 3.64
C VAL A 135 -5.23 10.07 3.53
N LEU A 136 -5.51 10.53 2.32
CA LEU A 136 -5.92 11.91 2.03
C LEU A 136 -7.44 11.93 1.91
N CYS A 137 -8.08 12.78 2.67
CA CYS A 137 -9.53 12.99 2.67
C CYS A 137 -9.83 14.43 2.26
N TYR A 138 -10.84 14.60 1.42
CA TYR A 138 -11.37 15.90 1.00
C TYR A 138 -12.83 15.99 1.42
N SER A 139 -13.25 17.19 1.80
CA SER A 139 -14.64 17.42 2.18
C SER A 139 -15.61 17.23 1.01
N ASP A 140 -16.89 17.00 1.35
CA ASP A 140 -17.98 16.70 0.40
C ASP A 140 -18.48 17.94 -0.38
N GLU A 141 -17.89 19.09 -0.15
CA GLU A 141 -18.25 20.35 -0.81
C GLU A 141 -17.59 20.47 -2.19
N ASP A 142 -18.18 21.21 -3.09
CA ASP A 142 -17.62 21.51 -4.40
C ASP A 142 -17.48 23.06 -4.59
N PRO A 143 -16.26 23.59 -4.59
CA PRO A 143 -14.96 22.93 -4.36
C PRO A 143 -14.77 22.50 -2.89
N PRO A 144 -13.90 21.50 -2.63
CA PRO A 144 -13.64 21.02 -1.27
C PRO A 144 -13.04 22.11 -0.39
N SER A 145 -13.71 22.44 0.71
CA SER A 145 -13.26 23.49 1.65
C SER A 145 -12.26 23.01 2.67
N ARG A 146 -12.16 21.68 2.90
CA ARG A 146 -11.25 21.08 3.88
C ARG A 146 -10.55 19.86 3.31
N ARG A 147 -9.31 19.69 3.74
CA ARG A 147 -8.51 18.50 3.47
C ARG A 147 -7.94 17.92 4.75
N GLY A 148 -7.91 16.60 4.84
CA GLY A 148 -7.33 15.86 5.96
C GLY A 148 -6.27 14.88 5.50
N LEU A 149 -5.22 14.73 6.29
CA LEU A 149 -4.22 13.68 6.14
C LEU A 149 -4.27 12.82 7.39
N VAL A 150 -4.53 11.53 7.21
CA VAL A 150 -4.59 10.57 8.30
C VAL A 150 -3.59 9.45 8.04
N LEU A 151 -2.76 9.15 9.04
CA LEU A 151 -1.86 8.01 9.02
C LEU A 151 -2.46 6.88 9.87
N VAL A 152 -2.75 5.75 9.22
CA VAL A 152 -3.32 4.56 9.86
C VAL A 152 -2.30 3.43 9.80
N ASP A 153 -2.02 2.81 10.95
CA ASP A 153 -1.12 1.66 11.04
C ASP A 153 -1.75 0.44 10.34
N ALA A 154 -1.10 -0.05 9.29
CA ALA A 154 -1.59 -1.17 8.51
C ALA A 154 -1.53 -2.53 9.25
N VAL A 155 -0.88 -2.58 10.42
CA VAL A 155 -0.74 -3.80 11.22
C VAL A 155 -1.85 -3.95 12.25
N ASN A 156 -2.33 -2.84 12.84
CA ASN A 156 -3.30 -2.89 13.96
C ASN A 156 -4.46 -1.89 13.82
N GLY A 157 -4.53 -1.13 12.72
CA GLY A 157 -5.61 -0.16 12.46
C GLY A 157 -5.58 1.11 13.33
N LYS A 158 -4.52 1.31 14.10
CA LYS A 158 -4.43 2.49 14.97
C LYS A 158 -4.15 3.74 14.15
N VAL A 159 -4.91 4.80 14.39
CA VAL A 159 -4.60 6.13 13.85
C VAL A 159 -3.36 6.66 14.57
N LEU A 160 -2.30 6.91 13.80
CA LEU A 160 -1.00 7.36 14.30
C LEU A 160 -0.90 8.87 14.33
N GLU A 161 -1.37 9.52 13.27
CA GLU A 161 -1.30 10.95 13.07
C GLU A 161 -2.54 11.40 12.30
N GLN A 162 -3.02 12.59 12.62
CA GLN A 162 -4.13 13.23 11.93
C GLN A 162 -3.80 14.71 11.79
N LEU A 163 -3.91 15.22 10.58
CA LEU A 163 -3.75 16.62 10.25
C LEU A 163 -4.96 17.06 9.44
N THR A 164 -5.67 18.06 9.89
CA THR A 164 -6.77 18.68 9.15
C THR A 164 -6.38 20.12 8.83
N GLN A 165 -6.61 20.52 7.59
CA GLN A 165 -6.32 21.85 7.09
C GLN A 165 -7.53 22.36 6.33
N ASP A 166 -7.96 23.59 6.63
CA ASP A 166 -8.93 24.27 5.78
C ASP A 166 -8.24 24.62 4.48
N SER A 167 -8.92 24.36 3.37
CA SER A 167 -8.47 24.78 2.04
C SER A 167 -8.71 26.29 1.98
N LEU A 168 -7.78 27.07 2.53
CA LEU A 168 -7.79 28.49 2.30
C LEU A 168 -7.49 28.69 0.81
N ASP A 169 -8.33 29.48 0.15
CA ASP A 169 -8.04 30.09 -1.16
C ASP A 169 -6.87 31.07 -1.01
N GLU A 170 -5.70 30.58 -0.59
CA GLU A 170 -4.47 31.39 -0.55
C GLU A 170 -4.12 31.95 -1.94
N TRP A 171 -4.59 31.27 -2.99
CA TRP A 171 -4.40 31.71 -4.38
C TRP A 171 -5.25 32.92 -4.76
N ALA A 172 -6.37 33.14 -4.08
CA ALA A 172 -7.24 34.29 -4.37
C ALA A 172 -6.74 35.59 -3.72
N SER A 173 -5.95 35.49 -2.64
CA SER A 173 -5.42 36.66 -1.93
C SER A 173 -4.10 37.20 -2.50
N GLU A 174 -3.38 36.42 -3.31
CA GLU A 174 -2.08 36.84 -3.89
C GLU A 174 -2.23 37.46 -5.29
N SER A 175 -3.44 37.41 -5.87
CA SER A 175 -3.75 37.98 -7.19
C SER A 175 -4.65 39.24 -7.17
N ALA A 176 -4.90 39.82 -5.98
CA ALA A 176 -5.72 41.03 -5.83
C ALA A 176 -4.87 42.30 -5.66
#